data_74747371d544369e4ad0173e988e33cb
#
_entry.id   74747371d544369e4ad0173e988e33cb
#
_cell.length_a   1.000
_cell.length_b   1.000
_cell.length_c   1.000
_cell.angle_alpha   90.00
_cell.angle_beta   90.00
_cell.angle_gamma   90.00
#
_symmetry.space_group_name_H-M   'P 1'
#
loop_
_entity.id
_entity.type
_entity.pdbx_description
1 polymer ?
#
loop_
_entity_poly.entity_id
_entity_poly.type
_entity_poly.pdbx_seq_one_letter_code
_entity_poly.pdbx_strand_id
1 'polypeptide(L)'
;MKKLLLFAVLIAVAFACGEKKESPSQKIKRERKEQAAAAQDGMGVGEIKSVTLNDPLDQDMVKRGKAIYEMKCSACHKLKGSRVVGPSWAGMTAKRKPEWIMNMITNVEVMLEKDPEAQKLLEECLTRMPNQNVSIGDARDILEFIYQNDIDNAK
;
A
#
# COMPACT_ATOMS: atom_id res chain seq x y z
N MET A 1 -2.82 61.80 -14.19
CA MET A 1 -3.49 60.95 -13.20
C MET A 1 -4.49 59.94 -13.78
N LYS A 2 -5.32 60.28 -14.79
CA LYS A 2 -6.28 59.34 -15.40
C LYS A 2 -5.64 58.15 -16.17
N LYS A 3 -4.44 58.33 -16.76
CA LYS A 3 -3.74 57.25 -17.50
C LYS A 3 -3.07 56.22 -16.58
N LEU A 4 -2.73 56.57 -15.33
CA LEU A 4 -2.13 55.68 -14.37
C LEU A 4 -3.15 54.71 -13.75
N LEU A 5 -4.40 55.16 -13.61
CA LEU A 5 -5.54 54.38 -13.08
C LEU A 5 -5.97 53.28 -14.09
N LEU A 6 -5.90 53.56 -15.39
CA LEU A 6 -6.23 52.57 -16.45
C LEU A 6 -5.22 51.43 -16.51
N PHE A 7 -3.93 51.67 -16.24
CA PHE A 7 -2.91 50.62 -16.19
C PHE A 7 -3.04 49.71 -14.97
N ALA A 8 -3.45 50.25 -13.82
CA ALA A 8 -3.67 49.47 -12.60
C ALA A 8 -4.87 48.51 -12.71
N VAL A 9 -5.91 48.87 -13.46
CA VAL A 9 -7.09 48.01 -13.69
C VAL A 9 -6.79 46.90 -14.66
N LEU A 10 -5.90 47.08 -15.64
CA LEU A 10 -5.51 46.04 -16.59
C LEU A 10 -4.64 44.95 -15.96
N ILE A 11 -3.85 45.30 -14.93
CA ILE A 11 -3.00 44.28 -14.23
C ILE A 11 -3.83 43.43 -13.26
N ALA A 12 -4.93 43.94 -12.70
CA ALA A 12 -5.80 43.22 -11.79
C ALA A 12 -6.61 42.08 -12.46
N VAL A 13 -6.83 42.16 -13.77
CA VAL A 13 -7.60 41.15 -14.50
C VAL A 13 -6.74 39.93 -14.89
N ALA A 14 -5.41 40.05 -14.86
CA ALA A 14 -4.49 38.94 -15.26
C ALA A 14 -4.25 37.90 -14.15
N PHE A 15 -4.71 38.14 -12.90
CA PHE A 15 -4.50 37.22 -11.77
C PHE A 15 -5.70 36.31 -11.42
N ALA A 16 -6.76 36.35 -12.21
CA ALA A 16 -7.85 35.39 -12.12
C ALA A 16 -7.44 34.08 -12.86
N CYS A 17 -6.34 33.47 -12.44
CA CYS A 17 -6.02 32.07 -12.78
C CYS A 17 -7.04 31.20 -12.03
N GLY A 18 -8.22 30.97 -12.63
CA GLY A 18 -9.18 30.04 -12.13
C GLY A 18 -8.54 28.65 -12.06
N GLU A 19 -8.50 28.05 -10.87
CA GLU A 19 -8.20 26.64 -10.71
C GLU A 19 -9.09 25.86 -11.67
N LYS A 20 -8.48 25.31 -12.72
CA LYS A 20 -9.18 24.39 -13.64
C LYS A 20 -9.58 23.18 -12.81
N LYS A 21 -10.84 23.11 -12.38
CA LYS A 21 -11.39 21.91 -11.75
C LYS A 21 -11.16 20.74 -12.70
N GLU A 22 -10.35 19.81 -12.25
CA GLU A 22 -10.03 18.58 -12.97
C GLU A 22 -11.33 17.84 -13.32
N SER A 23 -11.51 17.46 -14.58
CA SER A 23 -12.69 16.70 -14.98
C SER A 23 -12.64 15.29 -14.39
N PRO A 24 -13.79 14.64 -14.16
CA PRO A 24 -13.81 13.26 -13.64
C PRO A 24 -12.96 12.29 -14.46
N SER A 25 -12.93 12.45 -15.78
CA SER A 25 -12.12 11.63 -16.68
C SER A 25 -10.62 11.88 -16.53
N GLN A 26 -10.20 13.12 -16.27
CA GLN A 26 -8.78 13.45 -16.03
C GLN A 26 -8.33 12.90 -14.67
N LYS A 27 -9.17 13.00 -13.64
CA LYS A 27 -8.91 12.41 -12.32
C LYS A 27 -8.71 10.90 -12.43
N ILE A 28 -9.60 10.18 -13.11
CA ILE A 28 -9.47 8.73 -13.33
C ILE A 28 -8.18 8.37 -14.07
N LYS A 29 -7.80 9.14 -15.10
CA LYS A 29 -6.54 8.91 -15.85
C LYS A 29 -5.32 9.13 -14.98
N ARG A 30 -5.32 10.17 -14.13
CA ARG A 30 -4.23 10.47 -13.20
C ARG A 30 -4.09 9.35 -12.17
N GLU A 31 -5.20 8.95 -11.53
CA GLU A 31 -5.21 7.87 -10.55
C GLU A 31 -4.71 6.55 -11.14
N ARG A 32 -5.14 6.19 -12.36
CA ARG A 32 -4.63 5.00 -13.06
C ARG A 32 -3.11 5.08 -13.34
N LYS A 33 -2.62 6.25 -13.73
CA LYS A 33 -1.18 6.45 -13.99
C LYS A 33 -0.37 6.35 -12.70
N GLU A 34 -0.85 6.93 -11.60
CA GLU A 34 -0.22 6.86 -10.28
C GLU A 34 -0.22 5.41 -9.75
N GLN A 35 -1.32 4.68 -9.91
CA GLN A 35 -1.43 3.27 -9.53
C GLN A 35 -0.46 2.39 -10.34
N ALA A 36 -0.38 2.59 -11.65
CA ALA A 36 0.55 1.86 -12.51
C ALA A 36 2.02 2.16 -12.14
N ALA A 37 2.34 3.41 -11.83
CA ALA A 37 3.68 3.79 -11.39
C ALA A 37 4.03 3.15 -10.03
N ALA A 38 3.10 3.15 -9.07
CA ALA A 38 3.30 2.51 -7.77
C ALA A 38 3.52 1.00 -7.89
N ALA A 39 2.79 0.33 -8.78
CA ALA A 39 2.99 -1.08 -9.06
C ALA A 39 4.37 -1.36 -9.67
N GLN A 40 4.84 -0.51 -10.60
CA GLN A 40 6.18 -0.61 -11.18
C GLN A 40 7.30 -0.40 -10.14
N ASP A 41 7.09 0.49 -9.18
CA ASP A 41 8.05 0.73 -8.09
C ASP A 41 8.04 -0.39 -7.02
N GLY A 42 7.20 -1.40 -7.16
CA GLY A 42 7.09 -2.51 -6.22
C GLY A 42 6.44 -2.15 -4.88
N MET A 43 5.71 -1.03 -4.81
CA MET A 43 4.93 -0.62 -3.64
C MET A 43 3.49 -1.17 -3.66
N GLY A 44 3.07 -1.76 -4.77
CA GLY A 44 1.71 -2.21 -4.96
C GLY A 44 0.71 -1.09 -5.20
N VAL A 45 -0.58 -1.44 -5.23
CA VAL A 45 -1.68 -0.52 -5.53
C VAL A 45 -2.52 -0.30 -4.28
N GLY A 46 -2.51 0.92 -3.75
CA GLY A 46 -3.25 1.28 -2.55
C GLY A 46 -2.89 2.67 -2.05
N GLU A 47 -3.37 3.00 -0.88
CA GLU A 47 -3.12 4.29 -0.24
C GLU A 47 -1.79 4.36 0.53
N ILE A 48 -1.16 3.21 0.81
CA ILE A 48 0.13 3.16 1.50
C ILE A 48 1.24 3.47 0.49
N LYS A 49 1.88 4.62 0.65
CA LYS A 49 2.94 5.12 -0.25
C LYS A 49 4.32 5.17 0.38
N SER A 50 4.38 5.11 1.70
CA SER A 50 5.62 5.06 2.46
C SER A 50 5.37 4.40 3.81
N VAL A 51 6.36 3.66 4.30
CA VAL A 51 6.33 3.03 5.62
C VAL A 51 7.65 3.31 6.32
N THR A 52 7.60 3.83 7.53
CA THR A 52 8.76 3.92 8.41
C THR A 52 8.74 2.72 9.34
N LEU A 53 9.76 1.90 9.27
CA LEU A 53 9.97 0.78 10.19
C LEU A 53 10.65 1.27 11.48
N ASN A 54 10.34 0.61 12.59
CA ASN A 54 11.06 0.85 13.84
C ASN A 54 12.41 0.10 13.82
N ASP A 55 13.44 0.75 14.35
CA ASP A 55 14.75 0.14 14.54
C ASP A 55 15.30 0.55 15.92
N PRO A 56 15.31 -0.39 16.89
CA PRO A 56 14.84 -1.77 16.79
C PRO A 56 13.32 -1.88 16.66
N LEU A 57 12.83 -3.07 16.21
CA LEU A 57 11.40 -3.33 16.06
C LEU A 57 10.64 -3.12 17.38
N ASP A 58 9.46 -2.51 17.30
CA ASP A 58 8.57 -2.30 18.44
C ASP A 58 7.91 -3.62 18.86
N GLN A 59 8.30 -4.14 20.03
CA GLN A 59 7.86 -5.44 20.54
C GLN A 59 6.37 -5.46 20.92
N ASP A 60 5.76 -4.33 21.25
CA ASP A 60 4.32 -4.26 21.49
C ASP A 60 3.55 -4.35 20.18
N MET A 61 4.03 -3.71 19.10
CA MET A 61 3.49 -3.88 17.75
C MET A 61 3.66 -5.32 17.27
N VAL A 62 4.82 -5.92 17.43
CA VAL A 62 5.09 -7.33 17.12
C VAL A 62 4.08 -8.25 17.80
N LYS A 63 3.83 -8.04 19.11
CA LYS A 63 2.88 -8.84 19.89
C LYS A 63 1.44 -8.68 19.40
N ARG A 64 0.99 -7.45 19.10
CA ARG A 64 -0.34 -7.20 18.55
C ARG A 64 -0.48 -7.80 17.15
N GLY A 65 0.52 -7.59 16.28
CA GLY A 65 0.55 -8.14 14.94
C GLY A 65 0.50 -9.66 14.93
N LYS A 66 1.20 -10.33 15.86
CA LYS A 66 1.11 -11.77 16.06
C LYS A 66 -0.30 -12.22 16.42
N ALA A 67 -0.96 -11.54 17.35
CA ALA A 67 -2.32 -11.88 17.74
C ALA A 67 -3.32 -11.73 16.59
N ILE A 68 -3.16 -10.68 15.77
CA ILE A 68 -3.99 -10.49 14.58
C ILE A 68 -3.70 -11.59 13.54
N TYR A 69 -2.43 -11.92 13.32
CA TYR A 69 -2.05 -13.03 12.43
C TYR A 69 -2.71 -14.35 12.86
N GLU A 70 -2.62 -14.71 14.12
CA GLU A 70 -3.20 -15.94 14.67
C GLU A 70 -4.72 -16.01 14.44
N MET A 71 -5.41 -14.88 14.55
CA MET A 71 -6.86 -14.78 14.42
C MET A 71 -7.34 -14.77 12.97
N LYS A 72 -6.64 -14.05 12.08
CA LYS A 72 -7.14 -13.72 10.74
C LYS A 72 -6.35 -14.35 9.58
N CYS A 73 -5.09 -14.73 9.78
CA CYS A 73 -4.17 -15.06 8.70
C CYS A 73 -3.65 -16.50 8.75
N SER A 74 -3.49 -17.06 9.95
CA SER A 74 -2.79 -18.33 10.20
C SER A 74 -3.45 -19.56 9.58
N ALA A 75 -4.76 -19.48 9.31
CA ALA A 75 -5.50 -20.56 8.64
C ALA A 75 -4.99 -20.80 7.20
N CYS A 76 -4.56 -19.73 6.51
CA CYS A 76 -4.12 -19.78 5.12
C CYS A 76 -2.61 -19.58 4.95
N HIS A 77 -1.98 -18.77 5.79
CA HIS A 77 -0.57 -18.42 5.72
C HIS A 77 0.24 -19.05 6.84
N LYS A 78 1.33 -19.72 6.49
CA LYS A 78 2.30 -20.24 7.48
C LYS A 78 3.45 -19.25 7.66
N LEU A 79 4.05 -19.23 8.85
CA LEU A 79 5.21 -18.41 9.16
C LEU A 79 6.51 -18.96 8.56
N LYS A 80 6.56 -20.27 8.29
CA LYS A 80 7.69 -20.95 7.68
C LYS A 80 7.24 -22.22 6.95
N GLY A 81 8.13 -22.78 6.15
CA GLY A 81 7.86 -24.00 5.39
C GLY A 81 7.12 -23.74 4.09
N SER A 82 6.50 -24.77 3.54
CA SER A 82 5.79 -24.71 2.27
C SER A 82 4.41 -24.06 2.40
N ARG A 83 3.92 -23.60 1.26
CA ARG A 83 2.57 -23.05 1.11
C ARG A 83 1.49 -24.06 1.52
N VAL A 84 0.41 -23.58 2.13
CA VAL A 84 -0.82 -24.35 2.37
C VAL A 84 -1.93 -23.85 1.42
N VAL A 85 -2.58 -22.73 1.75
CA VAL A 85 -3.53 -22.03 0.85
C VAL A 85 -2.84 -20.82 0.25
N GLY A 86 -2.43 -19.89 1.10
CA GLY A 86 -1.64 -18.73 0.74
C GLY A 86 -0.13 -18.98 0.85
N PRO A 87 0.72 -18.08 0.32
CA PRO A 87 2.17 -18.20 0.43
C PRO A 87 2.63 -18.16 1.89
N SER A 88 3.75 -18.85 2.16
CA SER A 88 4.44 -18.72 3.44
C SER A 88 4.99 -17.31 3.61
N TRP A 89 4.99 -16.80 4.84
CA TRP A 89 5.53 -15.49 5.17
C TRP A 89 7.04 -15.48 5.39
N ALA A 90 7.69 -16.64 5.41
CA ALA A 90 9.15 -16.71 5.55
C ALA A 90 9.87 -16.01 4.39
N GLY A 91 10.76 -15.08 4.72
CA GLY A 91 11.52 -14.29 3.76
C GLY A 91 10.68 -13.30 2.96
N MET A 92 9.51 -12.92 3.45
CA MET A 92 8.62 -11.99 2.75
C MET A 92 9.23 -10.59 2.65
N THR A 93 9.90 -10.14 3.70
CA THR A 93 10.52 -8.80 3.76
C THR A 93 11.70 -8.64 2.79
N ALA A 94 12.34 -9.74 2.41
CA ALA A 94 13.38 -9.74 1.38
C ALA A 94 12.82 -9.72 -0.05
N LYS A 95 11.55 -10.10 -0.24
CA LYS A 95 10.90 -10.22 -1.55
C LYS A 95 9.97 -9.07 -1.88
N ARG A 96 9.44 -8.40 -0.87
CA ARG A 96 8.39 -7.37 -1.01
C ARG A 96 8.71 -6.14 -0.18
N LYS A 97 8.44 -4.96 -0.75
CA LYS A 97 8.51 -3.71 0.01
C LYS A 97 7.44 -3.67 1.10
N PRO A 98 7.69 -2.98 2.21
CA PRO A 98 6.73 -2.83 3.31
C PRO A 98 5.40 -2.23 2.85
N GLU A 99 5.42 -1.28 1.91
CA GLU A 99 4.23 -0.68 1.31
C GLU A 99 3.39 -1.73 0.57
N TRP A 100 4.04 -2.60 -0.20
CA TRP A 100 3.36 -3.67 -0.93
C TRP A 100 2.65 -4.64 0.02
N ILE A 101 3.34 -5.04 1.09
CA ILE A 101 2.79 -5.95 2.11
C ILE A 101 1.56 -5.31 2.76
N MET A 102 1.65 -4.05 3.18
CA MET A 102 0.53 -3.35 3.79
C MET A 102 -0.63 -3.15 2.81
N ASN A 103 -0.36 -2.76 1.56
CA ASN A 103 -1.40 -2.62 0.54
C ASN A 103 -2.08 -3.96 0.24
N MET A 104 -1.34 -5.07 0.23
CA MET A 104 -1.93 -6.41 0.05
C MET A 104 -2.83 -6.82 1.21
N ILE A 105 -2.53 -6.40 2.43
CA ILE A 105 -3.35 -6.68 3.62
C ILE A 105 -4.61 -5.82 3.63
N THR A 106 -4.51 -4.53 3.32
CA THR A 106 -5.60 -3.55 3.50
C THR A 106 -6.48 -3.36 2.26
N ASN A 107 -5.97 -3.69 1.08
CA ASN A 107 -6.61 -3.40 -0.21
C ASN A 107 -6.50 -4.56 -1.21
N VAL A 108 -6.70 -5.77 -0.71
CA VAL A 108 -6.46 -7.03 -1.46
C VAL A 108 -7.19 -7.10 -2.80
N GLU A 109 -8.42 -6.59 -2.88
CA GLU A 109 -9.25 -6.68 -4.09
C GLU A 109 -8.63 -5.89 -5.24
N VAL A 110 -8.21 -4.65 -4.97
CA VAL A 110 -7.56 -3.79 -5.96
C VAL A 110 -6.16 -4.29 -6.29
N MET A 111 -5.44 -4.82 -5.31
CA MET A 111 -4.14 -5.47 -5.53
C MET A 111 -4.27 -6.64 -6.49
N LEU A 112 -5.18 -7.57 -6.26
CA LEU A 112 -5.42 -8.73 -7.14
C LEU A 112 -5.95 -8.33 -8.53
N GLU A 113 -6.59 -7.16 -8.67
CA GLU A 113 -7.09 -6.66 -9.95
C GLU A 113 -6.01 -5.93 -10.77
N LYS A 114 -5.09 -5.20 -10.11
CA LYS A 114 -4.24 -4.20 -10.77
C LYS A 114 -2.74 -4.37 -10.56
N ASP A 115 -2.31 -5.10 -9.52
CA ASP A 115 -0.89 -5.31 -9.24
C ASP A 115 -0.41 -6.61 -9.90
N PRO A 116 0.59 -6.57 -10.81
CA PRO A 116 1.05 -7.74 -11.54
C PRO A 116 1.61 -8.86 -10.63
N GLU A 117 2.27 -8.48 -9.53
CA GLU A 117 2.83 -9.47 -8.60
C GLU A 117 1.75 -10.13 -7.74
N ALA A 118 0.69 -9.40 -7.38
CA ALA A 118 -0.48 -9.97 -6.71
C ALA A 118 -1.26 -10.90 -7.64
N GLN A 119 -1.40 -10.55 -8.92
CA GLN A 119 -2.03 -11.40 -9.95
C GLN A 119 -1.25 -12.70 -10.13
N LYS A 120 0.08 -12.64 -10.22
CA LYS A 120 0.94 -13.81 -10.29
C LYS A 120 0.77 -14.73 -9.07
N LEU A 121 0.70 -14.17 -7.86
CA LEU A 121 0.41 -14.94 -6.65
C LEU A 121 -0.98 -15.58 -6.69
N LEU A 122 -1.98 -14.90 -7.24
CA LEU A 122 -3.32 -15.46 -7.43
C LEU A 122 -3.29 -16.68 -8.38
N GLU A 123 -2.55 -16.58 -9.49
CA GLU A 123 -2.36 -17.69 -10.42
C GLU A 123 -1.65 -18.87 -9.76
N GLU A 124 -0.61 -18.62 -8.96
CA GLU A 124 0.13 -19.65 -8.24
C GLU A 124 -0.71 -20.32 -7.14
N CYS A 125 -1.54 -19.57 -6.43
CA CYS A 125 -2.32 -20.07 -5.29
C CYS A 125 -3.67 -20.67 -5.71
N LEU A 126 -4.19 -20.33 -6.89
CA LEU A 126 -5.51 -20.73 -7.40
C LEU A 126 -6.69 -20.36 -6.45
N THR A 127 -6.43 -19.49 -5.49
CA THR A 127 -7.40 -19.09 -4.46
C THR A 127 -7.24 -17.60 -4.18
N ARG A 128 -8.35 -16.86 -4.24
CA ARG A 128 -8.32 -15.44 -3.87
C ARG A 128 -8.13 -15.29 -2.36
N MET A 129 -7.23 -14.41 -1.98
CA MET A 129 -7.14 -13.93 -0.61
C MET A 129 -8.41 -13.12 -0.28
N PRO A 130 -9.19 -13.50 0.74
CA PRO A 130 -10.36 -12.73 1.14
C PRO A 130 -9.94 -11.46 1.88
N ASN A 131 -10.76 -10.41 1.77
CA ASN A 131 -10.58 -9.19 2.55
C ASN A 131 -10.85 -9.48 4.03
N GLN A 132 -9.86 -9.26 4.88
CA GLN A 132 -9.93 -9.51 6.31
C GLN A 132 -10.38 -8.28 7.12
N ASN A 133 -10.72 -7.17 6.45
CA ASN A 133 -11.09 -5.89 7.07
C ASN A 133 -10.06 -5.44 8.13
N VAL A 134 -8.79 -5.47 7.74
CA VAL A 134 -7.67 -5.04 8.58
C VAL A 134 -7.49 -3.54 8.44
N SER A 135 -7.45 -2.81 9.54
CA SER A 135 -7.15 -1.37 9.53
C SER A 135 -5.69 -1.11 9.16
N ILE A 136 -5.36 0.12 8.72
CA ILE A 136 -3.97 0.50 8.44
C ILE A 136 -3.08 0.35 9.68
N GLY A 137 -3.62 0.69 10.87
CA GLY A 137 -2.90 0.52 12.12
C GLY A 137 -2.59 -0.95 12.43
N ASP A 138 -3.59 -1.81 12.29
CA ASP A 138 -3.41 -3.26 12.45
C ASP A 138 -2.47 -3.86 11.40
N ALA A 139 -2.54 -3.39 10.17
CA ALA A 139 -1.62 -3.80 9.10
C ALA A 139 -0.18 -3.39 9.41
N ARG A 140 0.02 -2.24 10.06
CA ARG A 140 1.34 -1.80 10.51
C ARG A 140 1.88 -2.69 11.64
N ASP A 141 1.03 -3.11 12.59
CA ASP A 141 1.38 -4.07 13.64
C ASP A 141 1.74 -5.45 13.01
N ILE A 142 0.95 -5.92 12.06
CA ILE A 142 1.22 -7.17 11.33
C ILE A 142 2.56 -7.08 10.58
N LEU A 143 2.85 -5.95 9.95
CA LEU A 143 4.12 -5.74 9.25
C LEU A 143 5.32 -5.87 10.19
N GLU A 144 5.25 -5.28 11.38
CA GLU A 144 6.29 -5.40 12.41
C GLU A 144 6.51 -6.86 12.81
N PHE A 145 5.41 -7.61 12.96
CA PHE A 145 5.48 -9.04 13.24
C PHE A 145 6.08 -9.85 12.08
N ILE A 146 5.81 -9.50 10.82
CA ILE A 146 6.42 -10.15 9.65
C ILE A 146 7.94 -9.94 9.65
N TYR A 147 8.42 -8.74 9.97
CA TYR A 147 9.85 -8.45 10.09
C TYR A 147 10.50 -9.26 11.21
N GLN A 148 9.84 -9.34 12.38
CA GLN A 148 10.32 -10.17 13.48
C GLN A 148 10.39 -11.66 13.09
N ASN A 149 9.35 -12.16 12.42
CA ASN A 149 9.32 -13.54 11.92
C ASN A 149 10.49 -13.84 10.98
N ASP A 150 10.83 -12.92 10.09
CA ASP A 150 11.94 -13.12 9.14
C ASP A 150 13.30 -13.10 9.86
N ILE A 151 13.48 -12.24 10.87
CA ILE A 151 14.67 -12.23 11.73
C ILE A 151 14.81 -13.56 12.47
N ASP A 152 13.72 -14.08 13.03
CA ASP A 152 13.73 -15.33 13.80
C ASP A 152 13.98 -16.56 12.93
N ASN A 153 13.56 -16.53 11.66
CA ASN A 153 13.77 -17.61 10.72
C ASN A 153 15.12 -17.52 9.96
N ALA A 154 15.85 -16.41 10.06
CA ALA A 154 17.19 -16.25 9.47
C ALA A 154 18.31 -16.84 10.33
N LYS A 155 18.00 -17.23 11.56
CA LYS A 155 18.92 -17.87 12.52
C LYS A 155 18.88 -19.37 12.36
#